data_8f0dc635d0531cf58d884452d78f643f
#
_entry.id   8f0dc635d0531cf58d884452d78f643f
#
_cell.length_a   1.000
_cell.length_b   1.000
_cell.length_c   1.000
_cell.angle_alpha   90.00
_cell.angle_beta   90.00
_cell.angle_gamma   90.00
#
_symmetry.space_group_name_H-M   'P 1'
#
loop_
_entity.id
_entity.type
_entity.pdbx_description
1 polymer ?
#
loop_
_entity_poly.entity_id
_entity_poly.type
_entity_poly.pdbx_seq_one_letter_code
_entity_poly.pdbx_strand_id
1 'polypeptide(L)'
;MMHMPTFMREKDFAKLFYPTFKQQIEEYASLGIKMFIFCEDDWMRYLDYLVDLPTNTIIMFEYGDPKIIKEKLGKKHILTGLYPISLVKNGTRQQVIDKAKELIDIMAPGGKYMFCMDKSPLSLADINLDNLCALTEFVRDYAVYDNYGEETGLQFNQDDYKMTPSSDFTSKYYQAPKQLKAASPEIPAYGLDKLLELEHMTFIDMMFLLV
;
A
#
# COMPACT_ATOMS: atom_id res chain seq x y z
N MET A 1 -0.38 -3.20 -6.18
CA MET A 1 1.02 -3.70 -6.22
C MET A 1 1.81 -2.93 -7.27
N MET A 2 2.97 -2.41 -6.92
CA MET A 2 3.65 -1.47 -7.81
C MET A 2 5.14 -1.79 -7.95
N HIS A 3 5.49 -2.73 -8.83
CA HIS A 3 6.87 -3.06 -9.24
C HIS A 3 7.48 -2.05 -10.22
N MET A 4 7.15 -0.77 -10.07
CA MET A 4 7.60 0.27 -11.02
C MET A 4 9.13 0.38 -11.13
N PRO A 5 9.92 0.25 -10.04
CA PRO A 5 11.36 0.39 -10.12
C PRO A 5 12.04 -0.63 -11.03
N THR A 6 11.51 -1.86 -11.07
CA THR A 6 12.04 -2.93 -11.92
C THR A 6 11.87 -2.66 -13.41
N PHE A 7 10.75 -2.04 -13.81
CA PHE A 7 10.34 -1.94 -15.20
C PHE A 7 10.45 -0.54 -15.79
N MET A 8 10.57 0.51 -14.96
CA MET A 8 10.56 1.90 -15.42
C MET A 8 11.79 2.66 -14.99
N ARG A 9 12.36 3.41 -15.93
CA ARG A 9 13.35 4.43 -15.59
C ARG A 9 12.64 5.65 -14.99
N GLU A 10 13.33 6.39 -14.15
CA GLU A 10 12.75 7.55 -13.47
C GLU A 10 12.03 8.53 -14.41
N LYS A 11 12.66 8.87 -15.55
CA LYS A 11 12.08 9.76 -16.55
C LYS A 11 10.78 9.24 -17.18
N ASP A 12 10.68 7.92 -17.34
CA ASP A 12 9.51 7.27 -17.91
C ASP A 12 8.40 7.18 -16.85
N PHE A 13 8.76 6.90 -15.60
CA PHE A 13 7.88 6.97 -14.44
C PHE A 13 7.26 8.37 -14.30
N ALA A 14 8.10 9.41 -14.29
CA ALA A 14 7.67 10.81 -14.18
C ALA A 14 6.69 11.23 -15.28
N LYS A 15 6.87 10.71 -16.50
CA LYS A 15 6.08 11.11 -17.68
C LYS A 15 4.83 10.26 -17.89
N LEU A 16 4.94 8.94 -17.69
CA LEU A 16 3.92 7.99 -18.15
C LEU A 16 3.03 7.47 -17.02
N PHE A 17 3.56 7.37 -15.80
CA PHE A 17 2.84 6.77 -14.69
C PHE A 17 2.45 7.79 -13.62
N TYR A 18 3.42 8.55 -13.10
CA TYR A 18 3.23 9.39 -11.93
C TYR A 18 2.10 10.42 -12.06
N PRO A 19 1.89 11.13 -13.20
CA PRO A 19 0.85 12.14 -13.28
C PRO A 19 -0.56 11.60 -13.05
N THR A 20 -0.90 10.49 -13.71
CA THR A 20 -2.20 9.81 -13.54
C THR A 20 -2.34 9.17 -12.17
N PHE A 21 -1.27 8.58 -11.66
CA PHE A 21 -1.23 8.00 -10.34
C PHE A 21 -1.47 9.04 -9.25
N LYS A 22 -0.74 10.18 -9.30
CA LYS A 22 -0.94 11.28 -8.36
C LYS A 22 -2.36 11.82 -8.42
N GLN A 23 -2.87 12.10 -9.62
CA GLN A 23 -4.25 12.56 -9.82
C GLN A 23 -5.26 11.62 -9.16
N GLN A 24 -5.13 10.31 -9.38
CA GLN A 24 -6.02 9.32 -8.77
C GLN A 24 -6.00 9.37 -7.23
N ILE A 25 -4.80 9.47 -6.63
CA ILE A 25 -4.66 9.56 -5.17
C ILE A 25 -5.28 10.88 -4.64
N GLU A 26 -5.10 11.99 -5.35
CA GLU A 26 -5.70 13.28 -4.99
C GLU A 26 -7.22 13.28 -5.10
N GLU A 27 -7.78 12.61 -6.10
CA GLU A 27 -9.24 12.43 -6.23
C GLU A 27 -9.82 11.62 -5.07
N TYR A 28 -9.18 10.53 -4.65
CA TYR A 28 -9.58 9.81 -3.44
C TYR A 28 -9.44 10.67 -2.18
N ALA A 29 -8.38 11.46 -2.07
CA ALA A 29 -8.19 12.38 -0.95
C ALA A 29 -9.30 13.44 -0.88
N SER A 30 -9.78 13.96 -2.03
CA SER A 30 -10.91 14.90 -2.08
C SER A 30 -12.22 14.31 -1.58
N LEU A 31 -12.34 12.99 -1.56
CA LEU A 31 -13.46 12.25 -0.98
C LEU A 31 -13.22 11.86 0.50
N GLY A 32 -12.11 12.30 1.10
CA GLY A 32 -11.72 11.94 2.46
C GLY A 32 -11.12 10.52 2.58
N ILE A 33 -10.84 9.85 1.45
CA ILE A 33 -10.31 8.50 1.42
C ILE A 33 -8.78 8.55 1.45
N LYS A 34 -8.18 7.87 2.43
CA LYS A 34 -6.72 7.70 2.53
C LYS A 34 -6.31 6.44 1.82
N MET A 35 -5.35 6.57 0.91
CA MET A 35 -4.88 5.43 0.13
C MET A 35 -3.77 4.69 0.85
N PHE A 36 -3.78 3.35 0.69
CA PHE A 36 -2.68 2.47 1.04
C PHE A 36 -1.91 2.12 -0.24
N ILE A 37 -0.61 2.37 -0.25
CA ILE A 37 0.27 2.14 -1.38
C ILE A 37 1.33 1.12 -0.97
N PHE A 38 1.42 0.01 -1.69
CA PHE A 38 2.49 -0.96 -1.51
C PHE A 38 3.59 -0.73 -2.56
N CYS A 39 4.72 -0.24 -2.11
CA CYS A 39 5.93 -0.01 -2.89
C CYS A 39 6.76 -1.31 -2.92
N GLU A 40 6.44 -2.19 -3.85
CA GLU A 40 7.19 -3.42 -4.09
C GLU A 40 8.51 -3.11 -4.78
N ASP A 41 9.57 -3.87 -4.44
CA ASP A 41 10.93 -3.62 -4.89
C ASP A 41 11.53 -2.32 -4.30
N ASP A 42 12.64 -1.84 -4.82
CA ASP A 42 13.39 -0.68 -4.30
C ASP A 42 12.87 0.65 -4.88
N TRP A 43 12.12 1.39 -4.07
CA TRP A 43 11.55 2.70 -4.43
C TRP A 43 12.43 3.89 -4.04
N MET A 44 13.67 3.68 -3.60
CA MET A 44 14.53 4.76 -3.10
C MET A 44 14.70 5.90 -4.11
N ARG A 45 14.78 5.60 -5.41
CA ARG A 45 14.90 6.62 -6.48
C ARG A 45 13.60 7.40 -6.74
N TYR A 46 12.46 6.94 -6.22
CA TYR A 46 11.16 7.57 -6.42
C TYR A 46 10.62 8.27 -5.17
N LEU A 47 11.37 8.34 -4.08
CA LEU A 47 10.91 8.93 -2.83
C LEU A 47 10.44 10.38 -3.00
N ASP A 48 11.09 11.17 -3.86
CA ASP A 48 10.71 12.56 -4.08
C ASP A 48 9.33 12.71 -4.71
N TYR A 49 8.89 11.75 -5.51
CA TYR A 49 7.53 11.69 -6.04
C TYR A 49 6.51 11.34 -4.96
N LEU A 50 6.87 10.46 -4.02
CA LEU A 50 5.98 10.09 -2.93
C LEU A 50 5.75 11.24 -1.95
N VAL A 51 6.73 12.15 -1.79
CA VAL A 51 6.57 13.36 -0.96
C VAL A 51 5.38 14.21 -1.40
N ASP A 52 5.10 14.27 -2.70
CA ASP A 52 4.03 15.09 -3.27
C ASP A 52 2.62 14.53 -3.06
N LEU A 53 2.49 13.24 -2.69
CA LEU A 53 1.19 12.61 -2.51
C LEU A 53 0.41 13.24 -1.33
N PRO A 54 -0.92 13.09 -1.29
CA PRO A 54 -1.76 13.57 -0.19
C PRO A 54 -1.26 13.14 1.19
N THR A 55 -1.38 14.07 2.15
CA THR A 55 -0.98 13.85 3.54
C THR A 55 -1.70 12.63 4.14
N ASN A 56 -0.99 11.88 4.98
CA ASN A 56 -1.48 10.64 5.59
C ASN A 56 -1.78 9.49 4.59
N THR A 57 -1.24 9.55 3.36
CA THR A 57 -1.14 8.35 2.54
C THR A 57 -0.34 7.30 3.31
N ILE A 58 -0.84 6.07 3.37
CA ILE A 58 -0.16 4.94 4.00
C ILE A 58 0.76 4.32 2.96
N ILE A 59 2.07 4.30 3.25
CA ILE A 59 3.07 3.81 2.29
C ILE A 59 3.83 2.64 2.92
N MET A 60 3.64 1.47 2.34
CA MET A 60 4.35 0.26 2.71
C MET A 60 5.55 0.07 1.79
N PHE A 61 6.72 -0.12 2.38
CA PHE A 61 7.95 -0.41 1.64
C PHE A 61 8.39 -1.84 1.83
N GLU A 62 8.72 -2.50 0.71
CA GLU A 62 9.39 -3.79 0.74
C GLU A 62 10.87 -3.63 1.04
N TYR A 63 11.55 -2.72 0.34
CA TYR A 63 12.99 -2.44 0.51
C TYR A 63 13.26 -0.94 0.66
N GLY A 64 14.41 -0.63 1.23
CA GLY A 64 14.93 0.72 1.32
C GLY A 64 15.68 1.01 2.62
N ASP A 65 16.31 2.16 2.68
CA ASP A 65 16.96 2.65 3.89
C ASP A 65 15.90 3.31 4.81
N PRO A 66 15.63 2.74 6.00
CA PRO A 66 14.59 3.25 6.89
C PRO A 66 14.85 4.68 7.38
N LYS A 67 16.13 5.09 7.54
CA LYS A 67 16.48 6.46 7.97
C LYS A 67 16.13 7.48 6.89
N ILE A 68 16.50 7.21 5.64
CA ILE A 68 16.22 8.09 4.51
C ILE A 68 14.71 8.17 4.26
N ILE A 69 14.01 7.02 4.30
CA ILE A 69 12.55 6.96 4.15
C ILE A 69 11.87 7.78 5.25
N LYS A 70 12.27 7.60 6.51
CA LYS A 70 11.71 8.33 7.65
C LYS A 70 11.96 9.82 7.55
N GLU A 71 13.17 10.23 7.19
CA GLU A 71 13.54 11.64 7.04
C GLU A 71 12.70 12.34 5.96
N LYS A 72 12.56 11.71 4.79
CA LYS A 72 11.84 12.30 3.65
C LYS A 72 10.33 12.29 3.82
N LEU A 73 9.76 11.20 4.31
CA LEU A 73 8.31 10.93 4.24
C LEU A 73 7.61 10.97 5.60
N GLY A 74 8.33 10.71 6.69
CA GLY A 74 7.73 10.43 7.99
C GLY A 74 6.98 11.59 8.66
N LYS A 75 7.17 12.84 8.21
CA LYS A 75 6.40 13.99 8.70
C LYS A 75 5.03 14.11 8.03
N LYS A 76 4.88 13.55 6.84
CA LYS A 76 3.69 13.70 5.99
C LYS A 76 2.87 12.43 5.90
N HIS A 77 3.52 11.29 5.73
CA HIS A 77 2.89 10.01 5.43
C HIS A 77 2.96 9.03 6.59
N ILE A 78 2.05 8.07 6.61
CA ILE A 78 2.10 6.93 7.53
C ILE A 78 2.95 5.85 6.85
N LEU A 79 4.07 5.50 7.49
CA LEU A 79 5.04 4.56 6.93
C LEU A 79 4.86 3.17 7.54
N THR A 80 5.07 2.13 6.74
CA THR A 80 4.97 0.73 7.19
C THR A 80 5.86 -0.19 6.36
N GLY A 81 6.00 -1.45 6.76
CA GLY A 81 6.83 -2.43 6.06
C GLY A 81 8.28 -2.46 6.57
N LEU A 82 9.21 -2.80 5.69
CA LEU A 82 10.67 -2.88 5.90
C LEU A 82 11.16 -3.98 6.85
N TYR A 83 10.28 -4.65 7.62
CA TYR A 83 10.72 -5.74 8.45
C TYR A 83 10.82 -7.05 7.63
N PRO A 84 12.03 -7.65 7.47
CA PRO A 84 12.19 -8.77 6.57
C PRO A 84 11.46 -10.03 7.07
N ILE A 85 10.45 -10.51 6.33
CA ILE A 85 9.78 -11.77 6.64
C ILE A 85 10.73 -12.96 6.67
N SER A 86 11.82 -12.89 5.90
CA SER A 86 12.87 -13.92 5.87
C SER A 86 13.52 -14.16 7.24
N LEU A 87 13.57 -13.16 8.11
CA LEU A 87 14.02 -13.31 9.49
C LEU A 87 13.02 -14.09 10.33
N VAL A 88 11.73 -13.86 10.15
CA VAL A 88 10.69 -14.64 10.86
C VAL A 88 10.79 -16.11 10.48
N LYS A 89 11.09 -16.40 9.20
CA LYS A 89 11.25 -17.78 8.71
C LYS A 89 12.52 -18.44 9.19
N ASN A 90 13.67 -17.77 9.02
CA ASN A 90 14.99 -18.42 9.07
C ASN A 90 15.92 -17.85 10.15
N GLY A 91 15.55 -16.75 10.80
CA GLY A 91 16.37 -16.10 11.81
C GLY A 91 16.34 -16.81 13.14
N THR A 92 17.32 -16.50 13.99
CA THR A 92 17.23 -16.82 15.42
C THR A 92 16.29 -15.86 16.13
N ARG A 93 15.73 -16.27 17.28
CA ARG A 93 14.89 -15.40 18.11
C ARG A 93 15.55 -14.02 18.37
N GLN A 94 16.85 -14.02 18.67
CA GLN A 94 17.58 -12.78 18.91
C GLN A 94 17.65 -11.89 17.68
N GLN A 95 17.96 -12.44 16.52
CA GLN A 95 17.98 -11.67 15.26
C GLN A 95 16.61 -11.05 14.92
N VAL A 96 15.54 -11.81 15.18
CA VAL A 96 14.16 -11.34 14.98
C VAL A 96 13.88 -10.11 15.85
N ILE A 97 14.23 -10.17 17.14
CA ILE A 97 14.02 -9.09 18.11
C ILE A 97 14.92 -7.90 17.80
N ASP A 98 16.21 -8.12 17.52
CA ASP A 98 17.17 -7.04 17.26
C ASP A 98 16.76 -6.21 16.03
N LYS A 99 16.28 -6.88 14.98
CA LYS A 99 15.82 -6.17 13.77
C LYS A 99 14.52 -5.40 14.01
N ALA A 100 13.60 -5.94 14.80
CA ALA A 100 12.38 -5.23 15.18
C ALA A 100 12.73 -3.98 16.00
N LYS A 101 13.62 -4.12 16.97
CA LYS A 101 14.10 -3.00 17.78
C LYS A 101 14.75 -1.93 16.94
N GLU A 102 15.69 -2.30 16.05
CA GLU A 102 16.34 -1.37 15.12
C GLU A 102 15.34 -0.55 14.32
N LEU A 103 14.34 -1.22 13.71
CA LEU A 103 13.34 -0.52 12.90
C LEU A 103 12.44 0.40 13.73
N ILE A 104 11.99 -0.05 14.90
CA ILE A 104 11.16 0.77 15.79
C ILE A 104 11.95 2.01 16.25
N ASP A 105 13.20 1.85 16.66
CA ASP A 105 14.05 2.96 17.11
C ASP A 105 14.27 4.02 16.02
N ILE A 106 14.28 3.62 14.74
CA ILE A 106 14.43 4.53 13.59
C ILE A 106 13.09 5.15 13.17
N MET A 107 12.05 4.32 13.05
CA MET A 107 10.82 4.69 12.37
C MET A 107 9.75 5.26 13.30
N ALA A 108 9.72 4.88 14.58
CA ALA A 108 8.66 5.31 15.50
C ALA A 108 8.81 6.76 16.00
N PRO A 109 10.01 7.33 16.22
CA PRO A 109 10.12 8.69 16.72
C PRO A 109 9.34 9.71 15.89
N GLY A 110 8.53 10.56 16.54
CA GLY A 110 7.65 11.53 15.89
C GLY A 110 6.37 10.94 15.29
N GLY A 111 6.06 9.68 15.55
CA GLY A 111 4.82 9.03 15.11
C GLY A 111 4.78 8.67 13.63
N LYS A 112 3.58 8.43 13.10
CA LYS A 112 3.30 8.06 11.70
C LYS A 112 4.08 6.81 11.23
N TYR A 113 4.26 5.85 12.13
CA TYR A 113 4.83 4.53 11.80
C TYR A 113 3.91 3.42 12.28
N MET A 114 3.66 2.47 11.42
CA MET A 114 2.93 1.24 11.71
C MET A 114 3.85 0.05 11.44
N PHE A 115 4.24 -0.67 12.48
CA PHE A 115 5.13 -1.81 12.33
C PHE A 115 4.47 -2.90 11.47
N CYS A 116 5.16 -3.35 10.42
CA CYS A 116 4.70 -4.43 9.55
C CYS A 116 5.90 -5.11 8.88
N MET A 117 5.71 -6.36 8.45
CA MET A 117 6.69 -7.05 7.60
C MET A 117 6.78 -6.40 6.22
N ASP A 118 7.87 -6.65 5.51
CA ASP A 118 8.13 -6.19 4.13
C ASP A 118 7.11 -6.76 3.13
N LYS A 119 6.58 -7.93 3.41
CA LYS A 119 5.54 -8.61 2.63
C LYS A 119 4.74 -9.58 3.49
N SER A 120 3.58 -9.98 3.00
CA SER A 120 2.75 -10.97 3.69
C SER A 120 3.24 -12.40 3.45
N PRO A 121 3.17 -13.29 4.45
CA PRO A 121 3.40 -14.71 4.24
C PRO A 121 2.30 -15.27 3.31
N LEU A 122 2.69 -16.06 2.33
CA LEU A 122 1.74 -16.72 1.42
C LEU A 122 1.27 -18.09 1.95
N SER A 123 2.03 -18.67 2.88
CA SER A 123 1.71 -19.94 3.49
C SER A 123 2.33 -20.06 4.89
N LEU A 124 1.88 -21.03 5.67
CA LEU A 124 2.48 -21.36 6.98
C LEU A 124 3.96 -21.79 6.86
N ALA A 125 4.38 -22.25 5.68
CA ALA A 125 5.77 -22.63 5.45
C ALA A 125 6.71 -21.39 5.32
N ASP A 126 6.15 -20.19 5.20
CA ASP A 126 6.93 -18.95 5.08
C ASP A 126 7.26 -18.32 6.44
N ILE A 127 6.77 -18.89 7.53
CA ILE A 127 7.01 -18.41 8.89
C ILE A 127 7.43 -19.54 9.82
N ASN A 128 8.23 -19.19 10.82
CA ASN A 128 8.45 -19.99 12.02
C ASN A 128 7.56 -19.40 13.12
N LEU A 129 6.64 -20.21 13.67
CA LEU A 129 5.65 -19.73 14.64
C LEU A 129 6.30 -19.23 15.94
N ASP A 130 7.38 -19.87 16.41
CA ASP A 130 8.08 -19.43 17.62
C ASP A 130 8.72 -18.03 17.41
N ASN A 131 9.26 -17.79 16.21
CA ASN A 131 9.80 -16.48 15.84
C ASN A 131 8.70 -15.43 15.69
N LEU A 132 7.56 -15.81 15.10
CA LEU A 132 6.40 -14.91 14.98
C LEU A 132 5.85 -14.54 16.37
N CYS A 133 5.70 -15.49 17.27
CA CYS A 133 5.29 -15.22 18.65
C CYS A 133 6.29 -14.28 19.34
N ALA A 134 7.59 -14.58 19.24
CA ALA A 134 8.62 -13.73 19.82
C ALA A 134 8.60 -12.30 19.28
N LEU A 135 8.39 -12.12 17.95
CA LEU A 135 8.27 -10.84 17.31
C LEU A 135 7.05 -10.06 17.82
N THR A 136 5.88 -10.70 17.81
CA THR A 136 4.63 -10.04 18.22
C THR A 136 4.62 -9.66 19.69
N GLU A 137 5.14 -10.52 20.56
CA GLU A 137 5.31 -10.22 22.00
C GLU A 137 6.24 -9.03 22.18
N PHE A 138 7.40 -9.05 21.53
CA PHE A 138 8.37 -7.96 21.63
C PHE A 138 7.79 -6.64 21.11
N VAL A 139 7.17 -6.62 19.94
CA VAL A 139 6.58 -5.40 19.36
C VAL A 139 5.48 -4.83 20.26
N ARG A 140 4.59 -5.70 20.79
CA ARG A 140 3.54 -5.28 21.73
C ARG A 140 4.10 -4.56 22.94
N ASP A 141 5.20 -5.07 23.51
CA ASP A 141 5.73 -4.59 24.78
C ASP A 141 6.70 -3.42 24.59
N TYR A 142 7.38 -3.37 23.43
CA TYR A 142 8.40 -2.36 23.14
C TYR A 142 7.89 -1.15 22.36
N ALA A 143 6.96 -1.36 21.39
CA ALA A 143 6.47 -0.30 20.50
C ALA A 143 5.30 0.49 21.13
N VAL A 144 5.50 1.01 22.32
CA VAL A 144 4.51 1.86 23.01
C VAL A 144 4.83 3.32 22.72
N TYR A 145 3.82 4.08 22.27
CA TYR A 145 3.95 5.52 22.08
C TYR A 145 3.66 6.27 23.40
N ASP A 146 4.60 7.11 23.84
CA ASP A 146 4.44 7.95 25.04
C ASP A 146 3.40 9.07 24.82
N ASN A 147 3.18 9.44 23.56
CA ASN A 147 2.27 10.51 23.13
C ASN A 147 0.99 9.97 22.49
N TYR A 148 0.47 8.86 22.96
CA TYR A 148 -0.78 8.28 22.47
C TYR A 148 -1.93 9.30 22.52
N GLY A 149 -2.60 9.47 21.37
CA GLY A 149 -3.70 10.44 21.21
C GLY A 149 -3.28 11.85 20.81
N GLU A 150 -1.97 12.14 20.74
CA GLU A 150 -1.47 13.41 20.23
C GLU A 150 -1.37 13.38 18.70
N GLU A 151 -1.72 14.49 18.06
CA GLU A 151 -1.52 14.65 16.63
C GLU A 151 -0.04 14.90 16.32
N THR A 152 0.53 14.15 15.40
CA THR A 152 1.92 14.26 14.99
C THR A 152 2.09 14.56 13.51
N GLY A 153 3.11 15.35 13.18
CA GLY A 153 3.45 15.71 11.80
C GLY A 153 2.37 16.55 11.12
N LEU A 154 2.36 16.53 9.78
CA LEU A 154 1.37 17.25 8.99
C LEU A 154 -0.01 16.58 9.08
N GLN A 155 -1.05 17.40 9.22
CA GLN A 155 -2.41 16.92 9.30
C GLN A 155 -3.06 16.88 7.90
N PHE A 156 -3.94 15.91 7.71
CA PHE A 156 -4.71 15.79 6.48
C PHE A 156 -5.86 16.81 6.51
N ASN A 157 -5.99 17.57 5.43
CA ASN A 157 -7.13 18.42 5.20
C ASN A 157 -7.73 18.08 3.83
N GLN A 158 -8.98 17.62 3.82
CA GLN A 158 -9.70 17.20 2.62
C GLN A 158 -9.88 18.36 1.63
N ASP A 159 -10.04 19.59 2.12
CA ASP A 159 -10.30 20.77 1.29
C ASP A 159 -9.09 21.19 0.42
N ASP A 160 -7.89 20.65 0.73
CA ASP A 160 -6.70 20.86 -0.08
C ASP A 160 -6.76 20.12 -1.43
N TYR A 161 -7.70 19.17 -1.57
CA TYR A 161 -7.82 18.28 -2.73
C TYR A 161 -9.16 18.46 -3.42
N LYS A 162 -9.16 18.39 -4.76
CA LYS A 162 -10.37 18.53 -5.56
C LYS A 162 -10.48 17.38 -6.56
N MET A 163 -11.69 16.92 -6.78
CA MET A 163 -11.95 16.02 -7.89
C MET A 163 -11.68 16.72 -9.21
N THR A 164 -10.94 16.04 -10.08
CA THR A 164 -10.87 16.44 -11.48
C THR A 164 -12.24 16.19 -12.11
N PRO A 165 -12.83 17.17 -12.83
CA PRO A 165 -14.08 16.95 -13.53
C PRO A 165 -13.94 15.71 -14.41
N SER A 166 -14.90 14.79 -14.31
CA SER A 166 -14.96 13.63 -15.19
C SER A 166 -14.96 14.15 -16.64
N SER A 167 -13.91 13.82 -17.39
CA SER A 167 -14.00 13.95 -18.83
C SER A 167 -15.01 12.92 -19.32
N ASP A 168 -15.76 13.21 -20.37
CA ASP A 168 -16.66 12.25 -21.05
C ASP A 168 -15.87 11.11 -21.71
N PHE A 169 -14.86 10.59 -20.97
CA PHE A 169 -14.00 9.52 -21.44
C PHE A 169 -14.77 8.22 -21.44
N THR A 170 -15.08 7.76 -22.62
CA THR A 170 -15.60 6.40 -22.83
C THR A 170 -14.47 5.52 -23.39
N SER A 171 -14.03 4.54 -22.62
CA SER A 171 -13.04 3.59 -23.11
C SER A 171 -13.61 2.85 -24.32
N LYS A 172 -12.89 2.85 -25.46
CA LYS A 172 -13.26 2.06 -26.64
C LYS A 172 -13.26 0.54 -26.40
N TYR A 173 -12.66 0.11 -25.30
CA TYR A 173 -12.60 -1.30 -24.88
C TYR A 173 -13.64 -1.65 -23.82
N TYR A 174 -14.30 -0.63 -23.21
CA TYR A 174 -15.36 -0.88 -22.25
C TYR A 174 -16.62 -1.30 -22.95
N GLN A 175 -17.13 -2.47 -22.59
CA GLN A 175 -18.45 -2.96 -23.02
C GLN A 175 -19.32 -3.11 -21.76
N ALA A 176 -20.44 -2.41 -21.72
CA ALA A 176 -21.40 -2.60 -20.66
C ALA A 176 -21.93 -4.05 -20.68
N PRO A 177 -22.24 -4.66 -19.54
CA PRO A 177 -22.74 -6.04 -19.44
C PRO A 177 -23.90 -6.36 -20.39
N LYS A 178 -24.77 -5.39 -20.64
CA LYS A 178 -25.88 -5.52 -21.62
C LYS A 178 -25.42 -5.62 -23.09
N GLN A 179 -24.26 -5.01 -23.41
CA GLN A 179 -23.68 -5.06 -24.75
C GLN A 179 -22.95 -6.39 -24.99
N LEU A 180 -22.36 -6.96 -23.95
CA LEU A 180 -21.76 -8.30 -24.00
C LEU A 180 -22.82 -9.39 -24.33
N LYS A 181 -24.03 -9.26 -23.77
CA LYS A 181 -25.14 -10.17 -24.12
C LYS A 181 -25.52 -10.13 -25.58
N ALA A 182 -25.53 -8.94 -26.19
CA ALA A 182 -25.86 -8.78 -27.60
C ALA A 182 -24.78 -9.34 -28.54
N ALA A 183 -23.52 -9.37 -28.08
CA ALA A 183 -22.38 -9.85 -28.85
C ALA A 183 -22.16 -11.37 -28.76
N SER A 184 -22.84 -12.06 -27.86
CA SER A 184 -22.71 -13.53 -27.66
C SER A 184 -24.06 -14.20 -27.57
N PRO A 185 -24.80 -14.28 -28.71
CA PRO A 185 -26.14 -14.84 -28.75
C PRO A 185 -26.24 -16.32 -28.41
N GLU A 186 -25.12 -17.04 -28.43
CA GLU A 186 -25.05 -18.48 -28.15
C GLU A 186 -24.99 -18.79 -26.64
N ILE A 187 -24.76 -17.80 -25.79
CA ILE A 187 -24.79 -17.99 -24.33
C ILE A 187 -26.21 -17.71 -23.85
N PRO A 188 -26.90 -18.71 -23.26
CA PRO A 188 -28.23 -18.48 -22.72
C PRO A 188 -28.26 -17.28 -21.79
N ALA A 189 -29.18 -16.35 -22.01
CA ALA A 189 -29.28 -15.11 -21.20
C ALA A 189 -29.47 -15.37 -19.68
N TYR A 190 -29.94 -16.59 -19.36
CA TYR A 190 -30.08 -17.03 -17.97
C TYR A 190 -28.74 -17.60 -17.45
N GLY A 191 -28.12 -16.88 -16.58
CA GLY A 191 -26.87 -17.29 -15.94
C GLY A 191 -25.68 -16.38 -16.24
N LEU A 192 -25.61 -15.74 -17.41
CA LEU A 192 -24.53 -14.81 -17.72
C LEU A 192 -24.55 -13.58 -16.79
N ASP A 193 -25.73 -13.06 -16.44
CA ASP A 193 -25.87 -11.97 -15.49
C ASP A 193 -25.34 -12.36 -14.11
N LYS A 194 -25.73 -13.54 -13.62
CA LYS A 194 -25.24 -14.06 -12.35
C LYS A 194 -23.74 -14.37 -12.40
N LEU A 195 -23.24 -14.85 -13.52
CA LEU A 195 -21.82 -15.14 -13.69
C LEU A 195 -21.00 -13.84 -13.69
N LEU A 196 -21.46 -12.81 -14.41
CA LEU A 196 -20.82 -11.50 -14.45
C LEU A 196 -20.94 -10.76 -13.12
N GLU A 197 -22.06 -10.87 -12.42
CA GLU A 197 -22.21 -10.36 -11.06
C GLU A 197 -21.27 -11.11 -10.10
N LEU A 198 -21.18 -12.43 -10.20
CA LEU A 198 -20.31 -13.25 -9.36
C LEU A 198 -18.84 -12.98 -9.65
N GLU A 199 -18.43 -12.88 -10.93
CA GLU A 199 -17.07 -12.51 -11.29
C GLU A 199 -16.72 -11.10 -10.83
N HIS A 200 -17.63 -10.13 -10.96
CA HIS A 200 -17.44 -8.78 -10.50
C HIS A 200 -17.34 -8.72 -8.97
N MET A 201 -18.24 -9.41 -8.27
CA MET A 201 -18.20 -9.51 -6.80
C MET A 201 -16.93 -10.24 -6.34
N THR A 202 -16.54 -11.34 -6.98
CA THR A 202 -15.32 -12.09 -6.65
C THR A 202 -14.08 -11.25 -6.92
N PHE A 203 -14.05 -10.46 -7.99
CA PHE A 203 -12.96 -9.55 -8.29
C PHE A 203 -12.86 -8.43 -7.25
N ILE A 204 -13.98 -7.82 -6.88
CA ILE A 204 -14.05 -6.81 -5.82
C ILE A 204 -13.62 -7.44 -4.48
N ASP A 205 -14.18 -8.59 -4.12
CA ASP A 205 -13.85 -9.29 -2.88
C ASP A 205 -12.36 -9.66 -2.83
N MET A 206 -11.77 -10.14 -3.94
CA MET A 206 -10.33 -10.39 -4.01
C MET A 206 -9.51 -9.11 -3.87
N MET A 207 -9.94 -8.01 -4.49
CA MET A 207 -9.25 -6.72 -4.35
C MET A 207 -9.32 -6.19 -2.92
N PHE A 208 -10.43 -6.42 -2.20
CA PHE A 208 -10.58 -6.01 -0.79
C PHE A 208 -9.98 -7.00 0.21
N LEU A 209 -9.83 -8.28 -0.13
CA LEU A 209 -9.15 -9.27 0.72
C LEU A 209 -7.62 -9.22 0.61
N LEU A 210 -7.09 -8.50 -0.37
CA LEU A 210 -5.66 -8.24 -0.55
C LEU A 210 -5.22 -6.89 0.05
N VAL A 211 -6.11 -6.22 0.78
CA VAL A 211 -5.85 -4.97 1.51
C VAL A 211 -5.74 -5.26 3.01
#